data_5924ea8c880f6651766e5b2b8f849ea9
#
_entry.id   5924ea8c880f6651766e5b2b8f849ea9
#
_cell.length_a   1.000
_cell.length_b   1.000
_cell.length_c   1.000
_cell.angle_alpha   90.00
_cell.angle_beta   90.00
_cell.angle_gamma   90.00
#
_symmetry.space_group_name_H-M   'P 1'
#
loop_
_entity.id
_entity.type
_entity.pdbx_description
1 polymer ?
#
loop_
_entity_poly.entity_id
_entity_poly.type
_entity_poly.pdbx_seq_one_letter_code
_entity_poly.pdbx_strand_id
1 'polypeptide(L)'
;MKRIFGLSLCLLTVFLLGACSSDDTPVANVPQLSGNITFDRTRVGVGQSVKMSFALPASVSSDVSETEYSFNLGGIADLPVEAENNVCSYTYAFSEAGTYTVSFKVRYQFNYPDAEGETRRDDVIKKELQVVACDVRNSFWGDNLEETQRNCGGVLEKQKGDAELYAAVLKSEFGSSLTGGKETTVGYTFKSDKLYKVQEVNLFETQVPFTIMRQYYKDIKKVYGETLEINWSDDTEKNNEYAEACLNGSDKAALDALNAFLVETEGWASFNFEKGSTMMVVQCYKSDGKWVVRRTYMEKE
;
A
#
# COMPACT_ATOMS: atom_id res chain seq x y z
N MET A 1 95.57 26.26 13.60
CA MET A 1 94.59 25.61 12.70
C MET A 1 93.90 24.41 13.35
N LYS A 2 93.28 24.48 14.52
CA LYS A 2 92.64 23.40 15.24
C LYS A 2 91.28 23.75 15.88
N ARG A 3 90.63 24.87 15.51
CA ARG A 3 89.36 25.35 16.12
C ARG A 3 88.19 25.51 15.11
N ILE A 4 88.36 25.20 13.84
CA ILE A 4 87.34 25.41 12.81
C ILE A 4 86.60 24.08 12.46
N PHE A 5 87.20 22.92 12.79
CA PHE A 5 86.60 21.64 12.47
C PHE A 5 85.48 21.18 13.41
N GLY A 6 85.41 21.76 14.61
CA GLY A 6 84.38 21.37 15.59
C GLY A 6 82.99 22.01 15.36
N LEU A 7 82.93 23.17 14.69
CA LEU A 7 81.66 23.89 14.47
C LEU A 7 80.89 23.39 13.24
N SER A 8 81.62 22.84 12.29
CA SER A 8 80.96 22.33 11.05
C SER A 8 80.29 21.00 11.24
N LEU A 9 80.70 20.19 12.22
CA LEU A 9 80.11 18.88 12.50
C LEU A 9 78.84 18.98 13.37
N CYS A 10 78.75 20.00 14.22
CA CYS A 10 77.51 20.24 14.97
C CYS A 10 76.39 20.86 14.13
N LEU A 11 76.71 21.61 13.07
CA LEU A 11 75.69 22.16 12.16
C LEU A 11 75.13 21.12 11.24
N LEU A 12 75.87 20.05 10.89
CA LEU A 12 75.40 18.97 10.02
C LEU A 12 74.50 17.97 10.74
N THR A 13 74.70 17.81 12.07
CA THR A 13 73.89 16.95 12.91
C THR A 13 72.53 17.58 13.27
N VAL A 14 72.40 18.90 13.28
CA VAL A 14 71.13 19.58 13.56
C VAL A 14 70.24 19.58 12.32
N PHE A 15 70.81 19.51 11.08
CA PHE A 15 69.99 19.39 9.86
C PHE A 15 69.48 17.96 9.59
N LEU A 16 70.02 16.91 10.20
CA LEU A 16 69.58 15.53 10.04
C LEU A 16 68.52 15.12 11.06
N LEU A 17 68.20 15.95 12.05
CA LEU A 17 67.13 15.67 13.03
C LEU A 17 65.82 16.45 12.71
N GLY A 18 65.82 17.29 11.66
CA GLY A 18 64.64 18.05 11.22
C GLY A 18 63.92 17.43 10.03
N ALA A 19 64.32 16.23 9.57
CA ALA A 19 63.69 15.58 8.43
C ALA A 19 63.16 14.20 8.84
N CYS A 20 62.18 14.15 9.71
CA CYS A 20 61.27 13.02 9.86
C CYS A 20 60.21 13.38 10.92
N SER A 21 59.14 13.89 10.47
CA SER A 21 57.80 13.44 10.77
C SER A 21 56.86 14.23 9.85
N SER A 22 56.83 13.88 8.58
CA SER A 22 55.52 13.85 7.94
C SER A 22 54.85 12.66 8.63
N ASP A 23 54.13 12.92 9.71
CA ASP A 23 53.06 12.07 10.12
C ASP A 23 52.05 12.09 8.96
N ASP A 24 52.38 11.40 7.87
CA ASP A 24 51.43 11.02 6.82
C ASP A 24 50.49 10.03 7.45
N THR A 25 49.69 10.50 8.41
CA THR A 25 48.57 9.71 8.91
C THR A 25 47.66 9.49 7.69
N PRO A 26 47.43 8.26 7.26
CA PRO A 26 46.60 8.00 6.10
C PRO A 26 45.21 8.60 6.34
N VAL A 27 44.70 9.34 5.35
CA VAL A 27 43.38 9.96 5.37
C VAL A 27 42.44 9.10 4.52
N ALA A 28 41.34 8.67 5.07
CA ALA A 28 40.40 7.83 4.37
C ALA A 28 39.76 8.58 3.18
N ASN A 29 39.71 7.92 2.02
CA ASN A 29 38.99 8.40 0.87
C ASN A 29 37.52 8.07 1.04
N VAL A 30 36.72 9.07 1.37
CA VAL A 30 35.28 8.92 1.63
C VAL A 30 34.52 8.68 0.35
N PRO A 31 33.78 7.56 0.20
CA PRO A 31 32.90 7.34 -0.95
C PRO A 31 31.81 8.42 -0.99
N GLN A 32 31.44 8.83 -2.19
CA GLN A 32 30.30 9.72 -2.39
C GLN A 32 29.11 8.90 -2.82
N LEU A 33 28.07 8.84 -1.98
CA LEU A 33 26.82 8.16 -2.31
C LEU A 33 26.10 8.94 -3.42
N SER A 34 25.84 8.30 -4.53
CA SER A 34 25.09 8.85 -5.66
C SER A 34 24.07 7.84 -6.17
N GLY A 35 22.93 8.30 -6.66
CA GLY A 35 21.87 7.45 -7.17
C GLY A 35 20.50 7.96 -6.74
N ASN A 36 19.49 7.14 -7.04
CA ASN A 36 18.10 7.43 -6.70
C ASN A 36 17.41 6.20 -6.13
N ILE A 37 16.52 6.42 -5.16
CA ILE A 37 15.57 5.41 -4.74
C ILE A 37 14.57 5.17 -5.89
N THR A 38 14.31 3.92 -6.22
CA THR A 38 13.30 3.52 -7.20
C THR A 38 12.15 2.79 -6.52
N PHE A 39 10.95 2.95 -7.07
CA PHE A 39 9.76 2.23 -6.63
C PHE A 39 9.28 1.32 -7.76
N ASP A 40 8.81 0.13 -7.44
CA ASP A 40 8.33 -0.87 -8.41
C ASP A 40 6.98 -0.48 -9.04
N ARG A 41 6.37 0.60 -8.59
CA ARG A 41 5.11 1.13 -9.12
C ARG A 41 5.07 2.66 -9.03
N THR A 42 4.31 3.27 -9.92
CA THR A 42 4.16 4.74 -10.02
C THR A 42 3.04 5.28 -9.12
N ARG A 43 2.05 4.45 -8.79
CA ARG A 43 0.92 4.78 -7.92
C ARG A 43 0.84 3.74 -6.81
N VAL A 44 0.82 4.18 -5.56
CA VAL A 44 0.77 3.32 -4.38
C VAL A 44 -0.52 3.60 -3.61
N GLY A 45 -1.27 2.54 -3.36
CA GLY A 45 -2.49 2.60 -2.56
C GLY A 45 -2.25 2.21 -1.11
N VAL A 46 -3.13 2.70 -0.23
CA VAL A 46 -3.18 2.23 1.16
C VAL A 46 -3.35 0.71 1.19
N GLY A 47 -2.50 0.02 1.94
CA GLY A 47 -2.48 -1.44 2.05
C GLY A 47 -1.77 -2.17 0.90
N GLN A 48 -1.38 -1.47 -0.17
CA GLN A 48 -0.60 -2.07 -1.24
C GLN A 48 0.89 -2.14 -0.86
N SER A 49 1.52 -3.29 -1.17
CA SER A 49 2.95 -3.44 -1.01
C SER A 49 3.69 -2.69 -2.12
N VAL A 50 4.70 -1.93 -1.74
CA VAL A 50 5.62 -1.26 -2.67
C VAL A 50 7.04 -1.72 -2.37
N LYS A 51 7.77 -2.13 -3.41
CA LYS A 51 9.20 -2.44 -3.31
C LYS A 51 10.01 -1.17 -3.61
N MET A 52 10.80 -0.77 -2.64
CA MET A 52 11.78 0.31 -2.75
C MET A 52 13.13 -0.31 -3.02
N SER A 53 13.90 0.27 -3.92
CA SER A 53 15.22 -0.26 -4.27
C SER A 53 16.22 0.88 -4.47
N PHE A 54 17.48 0.61 -4.13
CA PHE A 54 18.61 1.49 -4.36
C PHE A 54 19.77 0.68 -4.95
N ALA A 55 20.26 1.10 -6.11
CA ALA A 55 21.42 0.50 -6.75
C ALA A 55 22.70 1.11 -6.19
N LEU A 56 23.56 0.27 -5.62
CA LEU A 56 24.84 0.68 -5.07
C LEU A 56 25.86 0.92 -6.18
N PRO A 57 26.86 1.80 -5.98
CA PRO A 57 27.98 1.94 -6.88
C PRO A 57 28.77 0.62 -6.98
N ALA A 58 29.40 0.40 -8.13
CA ALA A 58 30.07 -0.87 -8.44
C ALA A 58 31.26 -1.21 -7.51
N SER A 59 31.83 -0.20 -6.85
CA SER A 59 32.94 -0.38 -5.91
C SER A 59 32.84 0.59 -4.74
N VAL A 60 33.15 0.11 -3.54
CA VAL A 60 33.38 0.93 -2.34
C VAL A 60 34.89 1.15 -2.21
N SER A 61 35.31 2.29 -1.65
CA SER A 61 36.72 2.58 -1.39
C SER A 61 37.36 1.47 -0.54
N SER A 62 38.61 1.12 -0.83
CA SER A 62 39.40 0.16 -0.02
C SER A 62 39.63 0.66 1.42
N ASP A 63 39.39 1.94 1.67
CA ASP A 63 39.55 2.57 2.99
C ASP A 63 38.34 2.30 3.90
N VAL A 64 37.25 1.79 3.36
CA VAL A 64 36.05 1.38 4.09
C VAL A 64 36.23 -0.04 4.62
N SER A 65 36.10 -0.22 5.93
CA SER A 65 36.18 -1.52 6.60
C SER A 65 34.83 -2.23 6.68
N GLU A 66 33.75 -1.45 6.83
CA GLU A 66 32.38 -1.95 6.98
C GLU A 66 31.37 -0.96 6.38
N THR A 67 30.27 -1.49 5.85
CA THR A 67 29.18 -0.70 5.32
C THR A 67 27.85 -1.29 5.78
N GLU A 68 27.01 -0.44 6.40
CA GLU A 68 25.64 -0.79 6.80
C GLU A 68 24.65 -0.05 5.90
N TYR A 69 23.58 -0.73 5.51
CA TYR A 69 22.51 -0.16 4.68
C TYR A 69 21.18 -0.21 5.41
N SER A 70 20.38 0.85 5.28
CA SER A 70 19.03 0.87 5.82
C SER A 70 18.07 1.75 5.00
N PHE A 71 16.78 1.41 5.05
CA PHE A 71 15.70 2.31 4.64
C PHE A 71 15.03 2.92 5.87
N ASN A 72 14.63 4.19 5.76
CA ASN A 72 13.76 4.86 6.72
C ASN A 72 12.51 5.39 6.00
N LEU A 73 11.35 5.17 6.57
CA LEU A 73 10.04 5.41 5.95
C LEU A 73 9.28 6.51 6.72
N GLY A 74 9.79 7.75 6.66
CA GLY A 74 9.08 8.90 7.23
C GLY A 74 8.97 8.91 8.76
N GLY A 75 10.05 8.44 9.47
CA GLY A 75 10.10 8.42 10.93
C GLY A 75 9.82 7.07 11.57
N ILE A 76 9.49 6.05 10.78
CA ILE A 76 9.61 4.65 11.19
C ILE A 76 11.11 4.35 11.34
N ALA A 77 11.50 3.57 12.33
CA ALA A 77 12.90 3.24 12.63
C ALA A 77 13.69 2.80 11.38
N ASP A 78 15.01 2.99 11.40
CA ASP A 78 15.89 2.51 10.35
C ASP A 78 15.69 0.98 10.17
N LEU A 79 15.36 0.57 8.96
CA LEU A 79 15.08 -0.82 8.58
C LEU A 79 16.33 -1.36 7.87
N PRO A 80 17.16 -2.19 8.56
CA PRO A 80 18.39 -2.70 7.97
C PRO A 80 18.09 -3.58 6.77
N VAL A 81 18.93 -3.50 5.75
CA VAL A 81 18.85 -4.28 4.52
C VAL A 81 20.24 -4.76 4.11
N GLU A 82 20.28 -5.88 3.41
CA GLU A 82 21.50 -6.41 2.79
C GLU A 82 21.50 -6.11 1.29
N ALA A 83 22.68 -6.02 0.71
CA ALA A 83 22.86 -5.83 -0.70
C ALA A 83 22.87 -7.18 -1.43
N GLU A 84 21.95 -7.36 -2.37
CA GLU A 84 21.94 -8.51 -3.28
C GLU A 84 22.25 -8.00 -4.70
N ASN A 85 23.31 -8.50 -5.32
CA ASN A 85 23.75 -8.08 -6.65
C ASN A 85 23.89 -6.54 -6.80
N ASN A 86 24.47 -5.89 -5.79
CA ASN A 86 24.62 -4.45 -5.68
C ASN A 86 23.28 -3.66 -5.64
N VAL A 87 22.21 -4.28 -5.20
CA VAL A 87 20.91 -3.63 -4.98
C VAL A 87 20.44 -3.90 -3.57
N CYS A 88 20.18 -2.82 -2.82
CA CYS A 88 19.44 -2.88 -1.56
C CYS A 88 17.97 -2.71 -1.85
N SER A 89 17.10 -3.55 -1.27
CA SER A 89 15.67 -3.41 -1.45
C SER A 89 14.88 -3.72 -0.19
N TYR A 90 13.74 -3.05 -0.03
CA TYR A 90 12.80 -3.28 1.05
C TYR A 90 11.36 -3.19 0.52
N THR A 91 10.47 -4.05 1.01
CA THR A 91 9.06 -4.04 0.64
C THR A 91 8.21 -3.66 1.84
N TYR A 92 7.32 -2.68 1.66
CA TYR A 92 6.46 -2.17 2.72
C TYR A 92 5.06 -1.86 2.22
N ALA A 93 4.05 -1.96 3.11
CA ALA A 93 2.67 -1.57 2.84
C ALA A 93 2.25 -0.47 3.83
N PHE A 94 1.91 0.70 3.32
CA PHE A 94 1.49 1.84 4.14
C PHE A 94 0.02 1.69 4.54
N SER A 95 -0.29 1.92 5.82
CA SER A 95 -1.65 1.80 6.36
C SER A 95 -2.50 3.05 6.19
N GLU A 96 -1.90 4.18 5.85
CA GLU A 96 -2.58 5.47 5.74
C GLU A 96 -2.15 6.21 4.47
N ALA A 97 -3.07 7.02 3.93
CA ALA A 97 -2.76 7.91 2.81
C ALA A 97 -1.93 9.10 3.29
N GLY A 98 -0.98 9.54 2.48
CA GLY A 98 -0.11 10.65 2.81
C GLY A 98 1.12 10.73 1.91
N THR A 99 1.93 11.74 2.13
CA THR A 99 3.25 11.87 1.51
C THR A 99 4.31 11.42 2.50
N TYR A 100 5.10 10.42 2.11
CA TYR A 100 6.14 9.83 2.93
C TYR A 100 7.51 10.15 2.35
N THR A 101 8.42 10.64 3.21
CA THR A 101 9.82 10.78 2.83
C THR A 101 10.51 9.43 3.05
N VAL A 102 10.81 8.73 1.96
CA VAL A 102 11.63 7.52 1.99
C VAL A 102 13.09 7.93 1.94
N SER A 103 13.90 7.44 2.88
CA SER A 103 15.34 7.68 2.91
C SER A 103 16.10 6.37 2.78
N PHE A 104 17.13 6.35 1.97
CA PHE A 104 18.14 5.30 1.94
C PHE A 104 19.39 5.83 2.60
N LYS A 105 19.90 5.14 3.62
CA LYS A 105 21.04 5.50 4.41
C LYS A 105 22.15 4.48 4.25
N VAL A 106 23.34 4.97 4.02
CA VAL A 106 24.57 4.18 4.05
C VAL A 106 25.43 4.70 5.18
N ARG A 107 25.88 3.80 6.04
CA ARG A 107 26.83 4.08 7.10
C ARG A 107 28.13 3.42 6.75
N TYR A 108 29.19 4.22 6.67
CA TYR A 108 30.57 3.77 6.43
C TYR A 108 31.34 3.73 7.74
N GLN A 109 32.13 2.69 7.94
CA GLN A 109 33.19 2.62 8.93
C GLN A 109 34.52 2.61 8.18
N PHE A 110 35.45 3.51 8.54
CA PHE A 110 36.76 3.65 7.89
C PHE A 110 37.83 2.93 8.65
N ASN A 111 38.87 2.47 7.94
CA ASN A 111 40.08 1.86 8.52
C ASN A 111 40.93 2.87 9.30
N TYR A 112 40.88 4.17 8.96
CA TYR A 112 41.53 5.30 9.57
C TYR A 112 40.71 6.58 9.36
N PRO A 113 40.98 7.66 10.11
CA PRO A 113 40.15 8.86 10.03
C PRO A 113 40.10 9.48 8.63
N ASP A 114 38.98 10.09 8.27
CA ASP A 114 38.84 10.94 7.09
C ASP A 114 39.53 12.32 7.27
N ALA A 115 39.32 13.21 6.29
CA ALA A 115 39.92 14.58 6.36
C ALA A 115 39.36 15.43 7.52
N GLU A 116 38.23 15.06 8.10
CA GLU A 116 37.58 15.74 9.22
C GLU A 116 37.93 15.07 10.56
N GLY A 117 38.71 13.99 10.54
CA GLY A 117 39.13 13.23 11.72
C GLY A 117 38.11 12.17 12.15
N GLU A 118 37.10 11.89 11.35
CA GLU A 118 36.03 10.94 11.67
C GLU A 118 36.33 9.55 11.10
N THR A 119 36.04 8.52 11.88
CA THR A 119 36.16 7.11 11.47
C THR A 119 34.83 6.52 11.01
N ARG A 120 33.75 7.30 11.06
CA ARG A 120 32.39 6.90 10.69
C ARG A 120 31.65 8.02 9.98
N ARG A 121 30.91 7.70 8.94
CA ARG A 121 30.10 8.68 8.22
C ARG A 121 28.78 8.06 7.77
N ASP A 122 27.72 8.85 7.84
CA ASP A 122 26.38 8.50 7.33
C ASP A 122 26.08 9.35 6.09
N ASP A 123 25.78 8.71 4.96
CA ASP A 123 25.25 9.35 3.75
C ASP A 123 23.79 8.99 3.58
N VAL A 124 22.95 9.94 3.14
CA VAL A 124 21.50 9.76 3.01
C VAL A 124 20.98 10.30 1.69
N ILE A 125 20.28 9.47 0.95
CA ILE A 125 19.48 9.87 -0.22
C ILE A 125 17.99 9.82 0.18
N LYS A 126 17.23 10.84 -0.23
CA LYS A 126 15.80 10.95 0.10
C LYS A 126 14.96 11.02 -1.17
N LYS A 127 13.75 10.45 -1.11
CA LYS A 127 12.74 10.55 -2.17
C LYS A 127 11.35 10.55 -1.55
N GLU A 128 10.46 11.37 -2.08
CA GLU A 128 9.06 11.37 -1.68
C GLU A 128 8.29 10.25 -2.36
N LEU A 129 7.39 9.64 -1.61
CA LEU A 129 6.41 8.66 -2.05
C LEU A 129 5.02 9.12 -1.66
N GLN A 130 4.12 9.26 -2.63
CA GLN A 130 2.72 9.55 -2.36
C GLN A 130 1.93 8.25 -2.27
N VAL A 131 1.24 8.07 -1.14
CA VAL A 131 0.31 6.97 -0.89
C VAL A 131 -1.10 7.54 -0.90
N VAL A 132 -2.00 6.95 -1.68
CA VAL A 132 -3.38 7.43 -1.84
C VAL A 132 -4.39 6.35 -1.46
N ALA A 133 -5.64 6.75 -1.17
CA ALA A 133 -6.71 5.77 -0.98
C ALA A 133 -6.93 4.97 -2.28
N CYS A 134 -7.15 3.68 -2.18
CA CYS A 134 -7.57 2.87 -3.31
C CYS A 134 -9.02 3.17 -3.69
N ASP A 135 -9.37 2.97 -4.96
CA ASP A 135 -10.72 3.16 -5.46
C ASP A 135 -11.65 2.01 -5.02
N VAL A 136 -11.16 0.78 -5.10
CA VAL A 136 -11.90 -0.43 -4.74
C VAL A 136 -10.96 -1.52 -4.24
N ARG A 137 -11.20 -2.05 -3.03
CA ARG A 137 -10.50 -3.24 -2.48
C ARG A 137 -9.00 -3.23 -2.67
N ASN A 138 -8.17 -2.43 -2.40
CA ASN A 138 -6.73 -2.37 -2.67
C ASN A 138 -6.35 -2.25 -4.17
N SER A 139 -7.30 -1.89 -5.05
CA SER A 139 -7.05 -1.66 -6.46
C SER A 139 -7.53 -0.28 -6.89
N PHE A 140 -7.04 0.17 -8.04
CA PHE A 140 -7.48 1.39 -8.67
C PHE A 140 -8.27 1.08 -9.94
N TRP A 141 -9.20 1.95 -10.31
CA TRP A 141 -9.83 1.88 -11.63
C TRP A 141 -8.76 2.04 -12.71
N GLY A 142 -8.83 1.17 -13.71
CA GLY A 142 -7.83 1.11 -14.78
C GLY A 142 -6.59 0.28 -14.51
N ASP A 143 -6.41 -0.29 -13.30
CA ASP A 143 -5.37 -1.29 -13.05
C ASP A 143 -5.50 -2.46 -14.02
N ASN A 144 -4.39 -2.97 -14.54
CA ASN A 144 -4.41 -4.18 -15.37
C ASN A 144 -4.54 -5.45 -14.51
N LEU A 145 -4.64 -6.61 -15.18
CA LEU A 145 -4.79 -7.89 -14.48
C LEU A 145 -3.61 -8.20 -13.54
N GLU A 146 -2.38 -7.90 -13.94
CA GLU A 146 -1.19 -8.17 -13.13
C GLU A 146 -1.16 -7.31 -11.86
N GLU A 147 -1.46 -6.02 -11.98
CA GLU A 147 -1.55 -5.09 -10.85
C GLU A 147 -2.67 -5.49 -9.89
N THR A 148 -3.86 -5.81 -10.42
CA THR A 148 -5.00 -6.27 -9.63
C THR A 148 -4.68 -7.60 -8.94
N GLN A 149 -4.05 -8.56 -9.62
CA GLN A 149 -3.61 -9.83 -9.04
C GLN A 149 -2.65 -9.62 -7.87
N ARG A 150 -1.71 -8.70 -8.01
CA ARG A 150 -0.73 -8.36 -6.96
C ARG A 150 -1.41 -7.77 -5.72
N ASN A 151 -2.50 -7.03 -5.92
CA ASN A 151 -3.15 -6.22 -4.88
C ASN A 151 -4.35 -6.92 -4.21
N CYS A 152 -5.00 -7.87 -4.87
CA CYS A 152 -6.28 -8.45 -4.41
C CYS A 152 -6.16 -9.33 -3.15
N GLY A 153 -4.96 -9.79 -2.81
CA GLY A 153 -4.72 -10.65 -1.64
C GLY A 153 -5.13 -12.11 -1.82
N GLY A 154 -5.39 -12.56 -3.05
CA GLY A 154 -5.73 -13.93 -3.42
C GLY A 154 -5.26 -14.26 -4.83
N VAL A 155 -5.64 -15.43 -5.33
CA VAL A 155 -5.34 -15.85 -6.70
C VAL A 155 -6.56 -15.58 -7.58
N LEU A 156 -6.39 -14.77 -8.63
CA LEU A 156 -7.42 -14.49 -9.62
C LEU A 156 -7.47 -15.61 -10.66
N GLU A 157 -8.56 -16.33 -10.68
CA GLU A 157 -8.82 -17.40 -11.64
C GLU A 157 -9.80 -16.94 -12.70
N LYS A 158 -9.46 -17.17 -13.98
CA LYS A 158 -10.32 -16.84 -15.11
C LYS A 158 -11.61 -17.67 -15.07
N GLN A 159 -12.75 -17.00 -15.23
CA GLN A 159 -14.04 -17.66 -15.19
C GLN A 159 -14.44 -18.21 -16.56
N LYS A 160 -15.09 -19.39 -16.57
CA LYS A 160 -15.59 -20.01 -17.80
C LYS A 160 -16.73 -19.16 -18.39
N GLY A 161 -16.68 -18.96 -19.70
CA GLY A 161 -17.76 -18.27 -20.43
C GLY A 161 -17.65 -16.77 -20.48
N ASP A 162 -16.73 -16.17 -19.73
CA ASP A 162 -16.45 -14.73 -19.77
C ASP A 162 -14.95 -14.50 -19.88
N ALA A 163 -14.51 -13.92 -21.00
CA ALA A 163 -13.09 -13.72 -21.29
C ALA A 163 -12.45 -12.61 -20.43
N GLU A 164 -13.26 -11.74 -19.85
CA GLU A 164 -12.85 -10.55 -19.12
C GLU A 164 -13.07 -10.66 -17.60
N LEU A 165 -13.72 -11.75 -17.13
CA LEU A 165 -14.04 -11.99 -15.73
C LEU A 165 -13.01 -12.91 -15.07
N TYR A 166 -12.44 -12.44 -13.96
CA TYR A 166 -11.58 -13.21 -13.07
C TYR A 166 -12.17 -13.18 -11.66
N ALA A 167 -12.02 -14.24 -10.89
CA ALA A 167 -12.54 -14.31 -9.53
C ALA A 167 -11.53 -14.87 -8.55
N ALA A 168 -11.61 -14.41 -7.30
CA ALA A 168 -10.88 -14.95 -6.16
C ALA A 168 -11.83 -15.18 -4.98
N VAL A 169 -11.46 -16.10 -4.10
CA VAL A 169 -12.14 -16.29 -2.80
C VAL A 169 -11.42 -15.44 -1.77
N LEU A 170 -12.11 -14.43 -1.25
CA LEU A 170 -11.54 -13.40 -0.38
C LEU A 170 -12.47 -13.13 0.81
N LYS A 171 -11.93 -12.52 1.88
CA LYS A 171 -12.78 -11.98 2.96
C LYS A 171 -13.67 -10.88 2.41
N SER A 172 -14.95 -10.91 2.79
CA SER A 172 -15.90 -9.85 2.45
C SER A 172 -15.46 -8.54 3.13
N GLU A 173 -15.47 -7.44 2.38
CA GLU A 173 -15.04 -6.12 2.87
C GLU A 173 -15.91 -5.59 4.02
N PHE A 174 -17.24 -5.86 3.95
CA PHE A 174 -18.20 -5.50 5.01
C PHE A 174 -18.83 -6.74 5.65
N GLY A 175 -18.15 -7.88 5.58
CA GLY A 175 -18.77 -9.19 5.78
C GLY A 175 -18.87 -9.66 7.22
N SER A 176 -18.36 -8.94 8.21
CA SER A 176 -18.42 -9.43 9.59
C SER A 176 -19.85 -9.62 10.08
N SER A 177 -20.77 -8.71 9.74
CA SER A 177 -22.19 -8.83 10.06
C SER A 177 -22.96 -9.76 9.11
N LEU A 178 -22.66 -9.73 7.81
CA LEU A 178 -23.39 -10.48 6.80
C LEU A 178 -22.96 -11.95 6.72
N THR A 179 -21.67 -12.22 6.73
CA THR A 179 -21.12 -13.58 6.50
C THR A 179 -20.48 -14.20 7.74
N GLY A 180 -20.50 -13.51 8.89
CA GLY A 180 -19.78 -13.95 10.08
C GLY A 180 -18.26 -14.00 9.88
N GLY A 181 -17.73 -13.20 8.94
CA GLY A 181 -16.30 -13.16 8.61
C GLY A 181 -15.85 -14.27 7.66
N LYS A 182 -16.76 -15.04 7.08
CA LYS A 182 -16.44 -16.06 6.06
C LYS A 182 -15.99 -15.41 4.76
N GLU A 183 -15.23 -16.17 3.99
CA GLU A 183 -14.81 -15.79 2.65
C GLU A 183 -15.98 -15.81 1.67
N THR A 184 -15.87 -15.02 0.62
CA THR A 184 -16.85 -14.88 -0.44
C THR A 184 -16.16 -14.83 -1.79
N THR A 185 -16.90 -15.09 -2.87
CA THR A 185 -16.39 -14.94 -4.22
C THR A 185 -16.41 -13.47 -4.63
N VAL A 186 -15.27 -12.96 -5.04
CA VAL A 186 -15.10 -11.61 -5.57
C VAL A 186 -14.67 -11.70 -7.02
N GLY A 187 -15.49 -11.18 -7.92
CA GLY A 187 -15.21 -11.09 -9.35
C GLY A 187 -14.63 -9.74 -9.72
N TYR A 188 -13.62 -9.76 -10.56
CA TYR A 188 -12.95 -8.59 -11.15
C TYR A 188 -13.15 -8.66 -12.66
N THR A 189 -13.76 -7.65 -13.24
CA THR A 189 -14.03 -7.60 -14.67
C THR A 189 -13.17 -6.54 -15.32
N PHE A 190 -12.49 -6.91 -16.41
CA PHE A 190 -11.60 -6.05 -17.18
C PHE A 190 -12.23 -5.73 -18.54
N LYS A 191 -12.00 -4.53 -19.04
CA LYS A 191 -12.35 -4.10 -20.39
C LYS A 191 -11.10 -3.51 -21.01
N SER A 192 -10.63 -4.10 -22.11
CA SER A 192 -9.37 -3.72 -22.75
C SER A 192 -8.20 -3.70 -21.77
N ASP A 193 -8.07 -4.77 -20.96
CA ASP A 193 -7.06 -4.97 -19.91
C ASP A 193 -7.08 -3.90 -18.80
N LYS A 194 -8.22 -3.26 -18.56
CA LYS A 194 -8.40 -2.28 -17.49
C LYS A 194 -9.54 -2.70 -16.57
N LEU A 195 -9.27 -2.70 -15.26
CA LEU A 195 -10.29 -2.96 -14.24
C LEU A 195 -11.37 -1.88 -14.30
N TYR A 196 -12.62 -2.29 -14.53
CA TYR A 196 -13.75 -1.38 -14.58
C TYR A 196 -14.94 -1.76 -13.68
N LYS A 197 -14.96 -3.02 -13.18
CA LYS A 197 -16.03 -3.50 -12.30
C LYS A 197 -15.51 -4.55 -11.33
N VAL A 198 -15.93 -4.45 -10.08
CA VAL A 198 -15.71 -5.47 -9.05
C VAL A 198 -17.06 -5.89 -8.48
N GLN A 199 -17.27 -7.20 -8.30
CA GLN A 199 -18.50 -7.75 -7.73
C GLN A 199 -18.18 -8.70 -6.60
N GLU A 200 -18.90 -8.56 -5.50
CA GLU A 200 -18.91 -9.52 -4.40
C GLU A 200 -20.29 -10.14 -4.31
N VAL A 201 -20.37 -11.47 -4.30
CA VAL A 201 -21.63 -12.22 -4.29
C VAL A 201 -21.67 -13.15 -3.09
N ASN A 202 -22.66 -12.95 -2.24
CA ASN A 202 -22.94 -13.80 -1.09
C ASN A 202 -24.25 -14.55 -1.31
N LEU A 203 -24.21 -15.88 -1.14
CA LEU A 203 -25.34 -16.76 -1.33
C LEU A 203 -25.80 -17.34 0.02
N PHE A 204 -27.11 -17.34 0.26
CA PHE A 204 -27.71 -17.86 1.49
C PHE A 204 -28.85 -18.82 1.16
N GLU A 205 -28.90 -19.94 1.87
CA GLU A 205 -29.96 -20.93 1.71
C GLU A 205 -31.32 -20.44 2.27
N THR A 206 -31.24 -19.53 3.25
CA THR A 206 -32.41 -18.92 3.86
C THR A 206 -32.35 -17.42 3.75
N GLN A 207 -33.49 -16.75 3.90
CA GLN A 207 -33.53 -15.28 3.95
C GLN A 207 -32.58 -14.77 5.04
N VAL A 208 -31.74 -13.79 4.69
CA VAL A 208 -30.88 -13.12 5.63
C VAL A 208 -31.75 -12.35 6.63
N PRO A 209 -31.58 -12.56 7.96
CA PRO A 209 -32.33 -11.82 8.97
C PRO A 209 -32.22 -10.32 8.76
N PHE A 210 -33.33 -9.61 8.89
CA PHE A 210 -33.38 -8.17 8.68
C PHE A 210 -32.35 -7.40 9.55
N THR A 211 -32.17 -7.80 10.80
CA THR A 211 -31.19 -7.19 11.71
C THR A 211 -29.76 -7.28 11.19
N ILE A 212 -29.41 -8.38 10.50
CA ILE A 212 -28.12 -8.56 9.86
C ILE A 212 -27.98 -7.63 8.64
N MET A 213 -29.01 -7.58 7.78
CA MET A 213 -29.01 -6.67 6.62
C MET A 213 -28.93 -5.22 7.06
N ARG A 214 -29.66 -4.81 8.09
CA ARG A 214 -29.61 -3.46 8.62
C ARG A 214 -28.22 -3.09 9.16
N GLN A 215 -27.56 -4.00 9.87
CA GLN A 215 -26.18 -3.77 10.34
C GLN A 215 -25.21 -3.66 9.15
N TYR A 216 -25.37 -4.52 8.15
CA TYR A 216 -24.59 -4.47 6.93
C TYR A 216 -24.70 -3.12 6.20
N TYR A 217 -25.92 -2.59 6.01
CA TYR A 217 -26.12 -1.25 5.43
C TYR A 217 -25.49 -0.15 6.30
N LYS A 218 -25.60 -0.23 7.61
CA LYS A 218 -24.97 0.73 8.52
C LYS A 218 -23.44 0.71 8.42
N ASP A 219 -22.84 -0.46 8.21
CA ASP A 219 -21.40 -0.59 8.05
C ASP A 219 -20.94 0.01 6.71
N ILE A 220 -21.70 -0.18 5.64
CA ILE A 220 -21.46 0.47 4.34
C ILE A 220 -21.59 2.00 4.46
N LYS A 221 -22.66 2.48 5.08
CA LYS A 221 -22.90 3.90 5.30
C LYS A 221 -21.74 4.61 6.03
N LYS A 222 -21.10 3.97 6.99
CA LYS A 222 -19.92 4.52 7.68
C LYS A 222 -18.75 4.81 6.74
N VAL A 223 -18.62 4.06 5.65
CA VAL A 223 -17.52 4.17 4.69
C VAL A 223 -17.89 5.04 3.50
N TYR A 224 -19.10 4.89 2.99
CA TYR A 224 -19.59 5.52 1.76
C TYR A 224 -20.49 6.73 2.01
N GLY A 225 -20.91 7.00 3.25
CA GLY A 225 -21.84 8.06 3.58
C GLY A 225 -23.30 7.66 3.37
N GLU A 226 -24.17 8.66 3.17
CA GLU A 226 -25.59 8.41 2.94
C GLU A 226 -25.80 7.68 1.61
N THR A 227 -26.87 6.87 1.54
CA THR A 227 -27.29 6.29 0.26
C THR A 227 -27.79 7.40 -0.66
N LEU A 228 -27.40 7.37 -1.93
CA LEU A 228 -27.88 8.31 -2.92
C LEU A 228 -29.32 7.98 -3.35
N GLU A 229 -29.60 6.70 -3.47
CA GLU A 229 -30.84 6.23 -4.03
C GLU A 229 -31.16 4.81 -3.58
N ILE A 230 -32.43 4.55 -3.30
CA ILE A 230 -32.95 3.21 -3.05
C ILE A 230 -34.01 2.93 -4.12
N ASN A 231 -33.76 1.89 -4.93
CA ASN A 231 -34.62 1.49 -6.03
C ASN A 231 -35.19 0.08 -5.77
N TRP A 232 -36.47 -0.01 -5.51
CA TRP A 232 -37.18 -1.26 -5.43
C TRP A 232 -38.57 -1.19 -6.08
N SER A 233 -39.06 0.02 -6.32
CA SER A 233 -40.35 0.33 -6.93
C SER A 233 -40.18 1.54 -7.86
N ASP A 234 -41.05 1.68 -8.85
CA ASP A 234 -41.16 2.90 -9.65
C ASP A 234 -41.76 4.09 -8.85
N ASP A 235 -42.25 3.81 -7.63
CA ASP A 235 -42.82 4.78 -6.72
C ASP A 235 -41.74 5.30 -5.76
N THR A 236 -41.32 6.56 -5.97
CA THR A 236 -40.30 7.22 -5.16
C THR A 236 -40.71 7.38 -3.68
N GLU A 237 -42.01 7.56 -3.40
CA GLU A 237 -42.50 7.71 -2.02
C GLU A 237 -42.34 6.39 -1.26
N LYS A 238 -42.70 5.26 -1.86
CA LYS A 238 -42.48 3.93 -1.30
C LYS A 238 -40.98 3.64 -1.10
N ASN A 239 -40.12 4.03 -2.04
CA ASN A 239 -38.67 3.86 -1.91
C ASN A 239 -38.16 4.61 -0.68
N ASN A 240 -38.61 5.87 -0.48
CA ASN A 240 -38.22 6.70 0.67
C ASN A 240 -38.75 6.12 1.98
N GLU A 241 -40.01 5.68 2.04
CA GLU A 241 -40.56 5.02 3.23
C GLU A 241 -39.76 3.78 3.62
N TYR A 242 -39.39 2.95 2.64
CA TYR A 242 -38.57 1.77 2.87
C TYR A 242 -37.16 2.14 3.38
N ALA A 243 -36.54 3.16 2.77
CA ALA A 243 -35.25 3.65 3.20
C ALA A 243 -35.28 4.12 4.66
N GLU A 244 -36.26 4.96 4.99
CA GLU A 244 -36.42 5.49 6.35
C GLU A 244 -36.67 4.36 7.37
N ALA A 245 -37.55 3.42 7.05
CA ALA A 245 -37.82 2.27 7.88
C ALA A 245 -36.58 1.40 8.12
N CYS A 246 -35.82 1.11 7.06
CA CYS A 246 -34.62 0.27 7.14
C CYS A 246 -33.45 0.93 7.89
N LEU A 247 -33.25 2.23 7.70
CA LEU A 247 -32.08 2.93 8.23
C LEU A 247 -32.34 3.51 9.63
N ASN A 248 -33.51 4.10 9.86
CA ASN A 248 -33.81 4.92 11.02
C ASN A 248 -35.02 4.40 11.83
N GLY A 249 -35.90 3.59 11.25
CA GLY A 249 -37.11 3.08 11.87
C GLY A 249 -36.86 2.09 13.01
N SER A 250 -37.92 1.77 13.75
CA SER A 250 -37.92 0.66 14.71
C SER A 250 -37.75 -0.66 13.97
N ASP A 251 -37.26 -1.70 14.65
CA ASP A 251 -37.08 -3.03 14.08
C ASP A 251 -38.41 -3.59 13.50
N LYS A 252 -39.54 -3.27 14.13
CA LYS A 252 -40.85 -3.66 13.67
C LYS A 252 -41.21 -2.96 12.34
N ALA A 253 -41.09 -1.63 12.25
CA ALA A 253 -41.38 -0.87 11.04
C ALA A 253 -40.53 -1.33 9.86
N ALA A 254 -39.26 -1.57 10.12
CA ALA A 254 -38.31 -2.06 9.15
C ALA A 254 -38.63 -3.50 8.66
N LEU A 255 -39.08 -4.36 9.55
CA LEU A 255 -39.54 -5.70 9.21
C LEU A 255 -40.83 -5.67 8.38
N ASP A 256 -41.78 -4.82 8.75
CA ASP A 256 -43.03 -4.63 8.01
C ASP A 256 -42.76 -4.11 6.60
N ALA A 257 -41.87 -3.12 6.44
CA ALA A 257 -41.41 -2.62 5.14
C ALA A 257 -40.70 -3.69 4.30
N LEU A 258 -39.83 -4.48 4.93
CA LEU A 258 -39.15 -5.60 4.24
C LEU A 258 -40.16 -6.65 3.76
N ASN A 259 -41.15 -7.01 4.58
CA ASN A 259 -42.16 -7.98 4.20
C ASN A 259 -43.02 -7.45 3.03
N ALA A 260 -43.42 -6.19 3.05
CA ALA A 260 -44.12 -5.57 1.94
C ALA A 260 -43.28 -5.57 0.66
N PHE A 261 -42.02 -5.18 0.77
CA PHE A 261 -41.04 -5.25 -0.31
C PHE A 261 -40.91 -6.64 -0.92
N LEU A 262 -40.75 -7.67 -0.11
CA LEU A 262 -40.58 -9.06 -0.58
C LEU A 262 -41.81 -9.59 -1.34
N VAL A 263 -43.02 -9.11 -1.00
CA VAL A 263 -44.24 -9.47 -1.69
C VAL A 263 -44.35 -8.76 -3.05
N GLU A 264 -44.02 -7.47 -3.11
CA GLU A 264 -44.18 -6.65 -4.31
C GLU A 264 -43.09 -6.88 -5.37
N THR A 265 -41.85 -7.20 -4.95
CA THR A 265 -40.66 -7.19 -5.83
C THR A 265 -40.05 -8.55 -6.07
N GLU A 266 -40.66 -9.64 -5.58
CA GLU A 266 -40.07 -10.97 -5.57
C GLU A 266 -38.67 -11.00 -4.92
N GLY A 267 -38.43 -10.04 -4.03
CA GLY A 267 -37.20 -9.94 -3.28
C GLY A 267 -36.08 -9.13 -3.95
N TRP A 268 -36.40 -8.17 -4.84
CA TRP A 268 -35.39 -7.31 -5.44
C TRP A 268 -35.36 -5.90 -4.82
N ALA A 269 -34.16 -5.46 -4.37
CA ALA A 269 -33.90 -4.09 -3.99
C ALA A 269 -32.46 -3.70 -4.34
N SER A 270 -32.22 -2.44 -4.69
CA SER A 270 -30.88 -1.89 -4.83
C SER A 270 -30.69 -0.64 -4.00
N PHE A 271 -29.51 -0.50 -3.44
CA PHE A 271 -29.03 0.64 -2.68
C PHE A 271 -27.78 1.18 -3.34
N ASN A 272 -27.80 2.45 -3.72
CA ASN A 272 -26.72 3.10 -4.44
C ASN A 272 -25.93 4.01 -3.49
N PHE A 273 -24.62 3.88 -3.51
CA PHE A 273 -23.68 4.69 -2.73
C PHE A 273 -22.58 5.23 -3.63
N GLU A 274 -21.99 6.36 -3.26
CA GLU A 274 -20.83 6.92 -3.96
C GLU A 274 -19.73 7.29 -2.98
N LYS A 275 -18.47 7.10 -3.40
CA LYS A 275 -17.30 7.61 -2.71
C LYS A 275 -16.16 7.85 -3.70
N GLY A 276 -15.74 9.11 -3.82
CA GLY A 276 -14.69 9.48 -4.78
C GLY A 276 -15.09 9.12 -6.21
N SER A 277 -14.25 8.35 -6.88
CA SER A 277 -14.45 7.83 -8.24
C SER A 277 -15.29 6.55 -8.30
N THR A 278 -15.78 6.03 -7.18
CA THR A 278 -16.46 4.74 -7.11
C THR A 278 -17.94 4.91 -6.83
N MET A 279 -18.76 4.29 -7.68
CA MET A 279 -20.17 4.03 -7.42
C MET A 279 -20.30 2.57 -6.95
N MET A 280 -21.08 2.34 -5.91
CA MET A 280 -21.38 1.02 -5.39
C MET A 280 -22.88 0.78 -5.37
N VAL A 281 -23.30 -0.37 -5.92
CA VAL A 281 -24.69 -0.84 -5.90
C VAL A 281 -24.77 -2.10 -5.07
N VAL A 282 -25.60 -2.10 -4.03
CA VAL A 282 -25.93 -3.28 -3.24
C VAL A 282 -27.30 -3.78 -3.63
N GLN A 283 -27.39 -5.02 -4.07
CA GLN A 283 -28.63 -5.68 -4.47
C GLN A 283 -28.93 -6.87 -3.57
N CYS A 284 -30.18 -7.00 -3.16
CA CYS A 284 -30.68 -8.16 -2.43
C CYS A 284 -31.86 -8.74 -3.20
N TYR A 285 -31.77 -10.01 -3.60
CA TYR A 285 -32.79 -10.67 -4.42
C TYR A 285 -32.76 -12.20 -4.23
N LYS A 286 -33.77 -12.89 -4.75
CA LYS A 286 -33.86 -14.35 -4.76
C LYS A 286 -33.58 -14.88 -6.16
N SER A 287 -32.66 -15.84 -6.28
CA SER A 287 -32.35 -16.55 -7.54
C SER A 287 -32.14 -18.02 -7.26
N ASP A 288 -32.74 -18.88 -8.09
CA ASP A 288 -32.63 -20.33 -8.00
C ASP A 288 -32.89 -20.91 -6.60
N GLY A 289 -33.85 -20.33 -5.89
CA GLY A 289 -34.23 -20.72 -4.55
C GLY A 289 -33.34 -20.20 -3.44
N LYS A 290 -32.21 -19.51 -3.77
CA LYS A 290 -31.28 -18.94 -2.82
C LYS A 290 -31.44 -17.42 -2.70
N TRP A 291 -31.14 -16.89 -1.54
CA TRP A 291 -31.01 -15.46 -1.33
C TRP A 291 -29.61 -14.99 -1.72
N VAL A 292 -29.58 -13.93 -2.51
CA VAL A 292 -28.34 -13.34 -3.03
C VAL A 292 -28.21 -11.93 -2.48
N VAL A 293 -27.05 -11.63 -1.90
CA VAL A 293 -26.63 -10.27 -1.61
C VAL A 293 -25.42 -9.99 -2.49
N ARG A 294 -25.61 -9.13 -3.49
CA ARG A 294 -24.59 -8.76 -4.46
C ARG A 294 -24.19 -7.31 -4.27
N ARG A 295 -22.92 -7.07 -4.21
CA ARG A 295 -22.31 -5.75 -4.16
C ARG A 295 -21.51 -5.55 -5.44
N THR A 296 -21.82 -4.52 -6.19
CA THR A 296 -21.15 -4.18 -7.44
C THR A 296 -20.53 -2.82 -7.29
N TYR A 297 -19.23 -2.72 -7.58
CA TYR A 297 -18.48 -1.48 -7.65
C TYR A 297 -18.16 -1.18 -9.10
N MET A 298 -18.28 0.08 -9.48
CA MET A 298 -18.00 0.58 -10.83
C MET A 298 -17.30 1.94 -10.72
N GLU A 299 -16.47 2.24 -11.70
CA GLU A 299 -15.95 3.60 -11.87
C GLU A 299 -17.11 4.54 -12.21
N LYS A 300 -17.12 5.72 -11.58
CA LYS A 300 -18.09 6.78 -11.87
C LYS A 300 -17.68 7.46 -13.16
N GLU A 301 -18.60 7.54 -14.13
CA GLU A 301 -18.40 8.25 -15.39
C GLU A 301 -18.28 9.78 -15.22
#